data_7fc2cefb02e9522840c7425859133769
#
_entry.id   7fc2cefb02e9522840c7425859133769
#
_cell.length_a   1.000
_cell.length_b   1.000
_cell.length_c   1.000
_cell.angle_alpha   90.00
_cell.angle_beta   90.00
_cell.angle_gamma   90.00
#
_symmetry.space_group_name_H-M   'P 1'
#
loop_
_entity.id
_entity.type
_entity.pdbx_description
1 polymer ?
#
loop_
_entity_poly.entity_id
_entity_poly.type
_entity_poly.pdbx_seq_one_letter_code
_entity_poly.pdbx_strand_id
1 'polypeptide(L)'
;MTGNITPINAEVKEIDKEQLVLDITGTDEINTDIFSDKDSVMVADGYEMLVDIPKDSSEPIYTTDGLGEEAEMYLPSQAQAMEPVLTENGTVMYNNSESDVAFNVEPLQIVGKNEQTIEGLRTSIIIDNANCPKEYKFTFELEDGDRFVTAKEFLGEEYDTREVFVFDKDNNMKYIFDPAWAKDANGESLNSYYKIEGNSLIQVVDFDENTAFPVVADPSWWQITKCVAAVGIAIVGTIFSVTKIAKIKKYIKALGGVREAVILMMGATSFAEKGKEVTKALGSLCGAILGVDTIIENCPGIKSTYKKVKEKLGK
;
A
#
# COMPACT_ATOMS: atom_id res chain seq x y z
N MET A 1 -41.60 41.21 -26.94
CA MET A 1 -40.56 40.26 -27.39
C MET A 1 -40.00 39.58 -26.16
N THR A 2 -40.51 38.42 -25.87
CA THR A 2 -40.08 37.60 -24.72
C THR A 2 -39.00 36.64 -25.24
N GLY A 3 -37.74 36.95 -24.88
CA GLY A 3 -36.63 36.10 -25.25
C GLY A 3 -36.65 34.80 -24.39
N ASN A 4 -36.82 33.65 -25.04
CA ASN A 4 -36.62 32.34 -24.47
C ASN A 4 -35.15 32.17 -24.10
N ILE A 5 -34.84 32.14 -22.82
CA ILE A 5 -33.54 31.66 -22.33
C ILE A 5 -33.62 30.14 -22.29
N THR A 6 -33.01 29.47 -23.25
CA THR A 6 -32.78 28.04 -23.24
C THR A 6 -31.76 27.75 -22.12
N PRO A 7 -32.03 26.89 -21.14
CA PRO A 7 -31.04 26.50 -20.19
C PRO A 7 -29.93 25.73 -20.94
N ILE A 8 -28.70 26.18 -20.81
CA ILE A 8 -27.53 25.43 -21.21
C ILE A 8 -27.46 24.22 -20.24
N ASN A 9 -27.93 23.07 -20.70
CA ASN A 9 -27.61 21.81 -20.05
C ASN A 9 -26.08 21.61 -20.22
N ALA A 10 -25.32 21.98 -19.20
CA ALA A 10 -23.99 21.45 -19.06
C ALA A 10 -24.18 19.94 -18.82
N GLU A 11 -23.89 19.10 -19.81
CA GLU A 11 -23.65 17.69 -19.60
C GLU A 11 -22.59 17.60 -18.51
N VAL A 12 -23.00 17.18 -17.32
CA VAL A 12 -22.06 16.77 -16.27
C VAL A 12 -21.37 15.55 -16.84
N LYS A 13 -20.14 15.72 -17.30
CA LYS A 13 -19.31 14.64 -17.80
C LYS A 13 -19.14 13.69 -16.63
N GLU A 14 -19.69 12.50 -16.74
CA GLU A 14 -19.52 11.45 -15.75
C GLU A 14 -18.02 11.28 -15.51
N ILE A 15 -17.58 11.44 -14.26
CA ILE A 15 -16.16 11.33 -13.92
C ILE A 15 -15.80 9.87 -14.05
N ASP A 16 -14.85 9.58 -14.91
CA ASP A 16 -14.25 8.25 -14.99
C ASP A 16 -13.44 8.00 -13.71
N LYS A 17 -14.03 7.24 -12.79
CA LYS A 17 -13.47 6.98 -11.46
C LYS A 17 -12.18 6.16 -11.53
N GLU A 18 -12.07 5.28 -12.51
CA GLU A 18 -10.84 4.53 -12.73
C GLU A 18 -9.71 5.46 -13.17
N GLN A 19 -9.96 6.29 -14.20
CA GLN A 19 -8.98 7.27 -14.69
C GLN A 19 -8.57 8.25 -13.60
N LEU A 20 -9.50 8.69 -12.77
CA LEU A 20 -9.19 9.56 -11.63
C LEU A 20 -8.20 8.92 -10.65
N VAL A 21 -8.40 7.65 -10.31
CA VAL A 21 -7.48 6.91 -9.43
C VAL A 21 -6.11 6.80 -10.10
N LEU A 22 -6.04 6.42 -11.37
CA LEU A 22 -4.80 6.33 -12.13
C LEU A 22 -4.05 7.67 -12.20
N ASP A 23 -4.75 8.78 -12.40
CA ASP A 23 -4.15 10.12 -12.44
C ASP A 23 -3.52 10.53 -11.11
N ILE A 24 -4.07 10.05 -10.00
CA ILE A 24 -3.61 10.36 -8.64
C ILE A 24 -2.52 9.40 -8.16
N THR A 25 -2.66 8.11 -8.45
CA THR A 25 -1.76 7.06 -7.96
C THR A 25 -0.60 6.76 -8.92
N GLY A 26 -0.78 7.07 -10.20
CA GLY A 26 0.08 6.63 -11.28
C GLY A 26 -0.26 5.19 -11.71
N THR A 27 0.21 4.80 -12.87
CA THR A 27 0.12 3.42 -13.35
C THR A 27 1.34 2.65 -12.89
N ASP A 28 1.16 1.71 -11.97
CA ASP A 28 2.13 0.65 -11.79
C ASP A 28 1.85 -0.41 -12.87
N GLU A 29 2.83 -0.73 -13.72
CA GLU A 29 2.66 -1.77 -14.72
C GLU A 29 2.45 -3.11 -14.00
N ILE A 30 1.22 -3.63 -14.09
CA ILE A 30 0.89 -4.96 -13.57
C ILE A 30 1.32 -5.96 -14.64
N ASN A 31 2.46 -6.59 -14.44
CA ASN A 31 2.93 -7.67 -15.30
C ASN A 31 2.47 -9.03 -14.76
N THR A 32 1.16 -9.21 -14.74
CA THR A 32 0.47 -10.35 -14.12
C THR A 32 -0.54 -10.90 -15.09
N ASP A 33 -0.68 -12.21 -15.19
CA ASP A 33 -1.75 -12.84 -15.93
C ASP A 33 -3.07 -12.64 -15.17
N ILE A 34 -4.02 -11.89 -15.77
CA ILE A 34 -5.32 -11.61 -15.20
C ILE A 34 -6.38 -12.36 -16.00
N PHE A 35 -7.25 -13.10 -15.31
CA PHE A 35 -8.39 -13.78 -15.91
C PHE A 35 -9.58 -13.77 -14.96
N SER A 36 -10.76 -14.06 -15.51
CA SER A 36 -12.00 -14.29 -14.76
C SER A 36 -12.41 -15.75 -14.89
N ASP A 37 -13.05 -16.28 -13.87
CA ASP A 37 -13.58 -17.63 -13.92
C ASP A 37 -15.06 -17.70 -13.50
N LYS A 38 -15.56 -18.88 -13.08
CA LYS A 38 -16.97 -19.07 -12.71
C LYS A 38 -17.33 -18.32 -11.43
N ASP A 39 -16.46 -18.31 -10.44
CA ASP A 39 -16.71 -17.83 -9.07
C ASP A 39 -16.03 -16.48 -8.81
N SER A 40 -14.95 -16.15 -9.56
CA SER A 40 -14.14 -14.95 -9.39
C SER A 40 -14.34 -13.95 -10.52
N VAL A 41 -14.45 -12.67 -10.17
CA VAL A 41 -14.45 -11.56 -11.15
C VAL A 41 -13.04 -11.32 -11.67
N MET A 42 -12.03 -11.51 -10.82
CA MET A 42 -10.64 -11.42 -11.18
C MET A 42 -9.82 -12.45 -10.39
N VAL A 43 -8.95 -13.17 -11.10
CA VAL A 43 -7.82 -13.89 -10.54
C VAL A 43 -6.57 -13.31 -11.17
N ALA A 44 -5.66 -12.81 -10.35
CA ALA A 44 -4.37 -12.29 -10.78
C ALA A 44 -3.27 -13.21 -10.24
N ASP A 45 -2.57 -13.90 -11.14
CA ASP A 45 -1.46 -14.80 -10.81
C ASP A 45 -0.14 -14.07 -11.03
N GLY A 46 0.39 -13.51 -9.95
CA GLY A 46 1.66 -12.79 -9.91
C GLY A 46 2.87 -13.71 -9.85
N TYR A 47 4.03 -13.12 -9.67
CA TYR A 47 5.30 -13.85 -9.52
C TYR A 47 5.36 -14.66 -8.21
N GLU A 48 4.91 -14.03 -7.12
CA GLU A 48 4.91 -14.61 -5.77
C GLU A 48 3.56 -14.46 -5.07
N MET A 49 2.59 -13.72 -5.65
CA MET A 49 1.28 -13.47 -5.08
C MET A 49 0.16 -13.88 -6.02
N LEU A 50 -0.79 -14.62 -5.50
CA LEU A 50 -2.08 -14.82 -6.15
C LEU A 50 -3.10 -13.90 -5.46
N VAL A 51 -3.91 -13.21 -6.25
CA VAL A 51 -5.06 -12.44 -5.79
C VAL A 51 -6.31 -13.02 -6.43
N ASP A 52 -7.29 -13.35 -5.62
CA ASP A 52 -8.60 -13.82 -6.05
C ASP A 52 -9.69 -12.90 -5.51
N ILE A 53 -10.41 -12.25 -6.41
CA ILE A 53 -11.52 -11.34 -6.09
C ILE A 53 -12.84 -12.01 -6.50
N PRO A 54 -13.69 -12.37 -5.52
CA PRO A 54 -14.94 -13.09 -5.80
C PRO A 54 -15.97 -12.21 -6.51
N LYS A 55 -16.91 -12.86 -7.21
CA LYS A 55 -18.09 -12.19 -7.80
C LYS A 55 -19.09 -11.71 -6.76
N ASP A 56 -19.16 -12.40 -5.63
CA ASP A 56 -19.96 -11.97 -4.50
C ASP A 56 -19.14 -11.01 -3.63
N SER A 57 -19.47 -9.74 -3.66
CA SER A 57 -18.77 -8.70 -2.91
C SER A 57 -18.92 -8.82 -1.39
N SER A 58 -19.74 -9.71 -0.88
CA SER A 58 -19.84 -10.04 0.54
C SER A 58 -18.81 -11.08 1.00
N GLU A 59 -18.19 -11.80 0.05
CA GLU A 59 -17.09 -12.73 0.32
C GLU A 59 -15.75 -11.97 0.39
N PRO A 60 -14.74 -12.52 1.06
CA PRO A 60 -13.45 -11.86 1.18
C PRO A 60 -12.64 -11.92 -0.12
N ILE A 61 -11.82 -10.91 -0.34
CA ILE A 61 -10.71 -11.00 -1.30
C ILE A 61 -9.66 -11.91 -0.68
N TYR A 62 -9.26 -12.93 -1.42
CA TYR A 62 -8.27 -13.90 -1.00
C TYR A 62 -6.92 -13.62 -1.66
N THR A 63 -5.85 -13.74 -0.88
CA THR A 63 -4.49 -13.65 -1.42
C THR A 63 -3.61 -14.71 -0.82
N THR A 64 -2.68 -15.24 -1.61
CA THR A 64 -1.58 -16.07 -1.10
C THR A 64 -0.25 -15.50 -1.54
N ASP A 65 0.80 -15.71 -0.78
CA ASP A 65 2.15 -15.34 -1.18
C ASP A 65 3.03 -16.55 -1.51
N GLY A 66 4.20 -16.31 -2.09
CA GLY A 66 5.17 -17.34 -2.42
C GLY A 66 5.79 -18.05 -1.20
N LEU A 67 5.48 -17.61 0.01
CA LEU A 67 5.89 -18.26 1.25
C LEU A 67 4.79 -19.16 1.83
N GLY A 68 3.58 -19.14 1.24
CA GLY A 68 2.40 -19.89 1.66
C GLY A 68 1.60 -19.19 2.75
N GLU A 69 1.80 -17.88 2.96
CA GLU A 69 0.95 -17.06 3.82
C GLU A 69 -0.33 -16.70 3.07
N GLU A 70 -1.45 -16.83 3.75
CA GLU A 70 -2.79 -16.56 3.22
C GLU A 70 -3.39 -15.35 3.94
N ALA A 71 -4.10 -14.50 3.20
CA ALA A 71 -4.89 -13.42 3.78
C ALA A 71 -6.26 -13.33 3.12
N GLU A 72 -7.25 -13.11 3.94
CA GLU A 72 -8.62 -12.82 3.54
C GLU A 72 -9.01 -11.44 4.04
N MET A 73 -9.48 -10.58 3.12
CA MET A 73 -9.87 -9.22 3.42
C MET A 73 -11.29 -8.95 2.94
N TYR A 74 -12.16 -8.58 3.85
CA TYR A 74 -13.49 -8.07 3.54
C TYR A 74 -13.42 -6.57 3.29
N LEU A 75 -14.00 -6.14 2.18
CA LEU A 75 -14.16 -4.73 1.87
C LEU A 75 -15.14 -4.04 2.84
N PRO A 76 -15.11 -2.71 2.94
CA PRO A 76 -16.11 -1.96 3.70
C PRO A 76 -17.54 -2.33 3.30
N SER A 77 -18.47 -2.30 4.26
CA SER A 77 -19.87 -2.69 4.04
C SER A 77 -20.55 -1.93 2.90
N GLN A 78 -20.05 -0.75 2.55
CA GLN A 78 -20.53 0.04 1.41
C GLN A 78 -20.22 -0.69 0.08
N ALA A 79 -19.04 -1.33 -0.04
CA ALA A 79 -18.66 -2.09 -1.23
C ALA A 79 -19.43 -3.42 -1.34
N GLN A 80 -19.73 -4.06 -0.20
CA GLN A 80 -20.40 -5.37 -0.17
C GLN A 80 -21.82 -5.36 -0.78
N ALA A 81 -22.41 -4.18 -0.98
CA ALA A 81 -23.70 -4.01 -1.66
C ALA A 81 -23.56 -3.69 -3.17
N MET A 82 -22.34 -3.71 -3.70
CA MET A 82 -22.03 -3.36 -5.09
C MET A 82 -21.62 -4.59 -5.89
N GLU A 83 -21.96 -4.60 -7.17
CA GLU A 83 -21.52 -5.65 -8.09
C GLU A 83 -20.11 -5.32 -8.60
N PRO A 84 -19.12 -6.21 -8.44
CA PRO A 84 -17.75 -5.96 -8.91
C PRO A 84 -17.67 -6.11 -10.44
N VAL A 85 -16.93 -5.22 -11.07
CA VAL A 85 -16.69 -5.23 -12.51
C VAL A 85 -15.19 -5.14 -12.80
N LEU A 86 -14.65 -6.12 -13.53
CA LEU A 86 -13.27 -6.08 -14.02
C LEU A 86 -13.18 -5.13 -15.22
N THR A 87 -12.29 -4.17 -15.14
CA THR A 87 -11.99 -3.21 -16.22
C THR A 87 -10.95 -3.78 -17.20
N GLU A 88 -10.78 -3.11 -18.34
CA GLU A 88 -9.76 -3.47 -19.34
C GLU A 88 -8.33 -3.26 -18.81
N ASN A 89 -8.14 -2.40 -17.81
CA ASN A 89 -6.84 -2.11 -17.20
C ASN A 89 -6.48 -3.07 -16.04
N GLY A 90 -7.32 -4.06 -15.74
CA GLY A 90 -7.04 -5.04 -14.68
C GLY A 90 -7.40 -4.55 -13.28
N THR A 91 -8.26 -3.54 -13.17
CA THR A 91 -8.82 -3.04 -11.90
C THR A 91 -10.21 -3.62 -11.70
N VAL A 92 -10.57 -4.03 -10.49
CA VAL A 92 -11.95 -4.37 -10.13
C VAL A 92 -12.62 -3.17 -9.50
N MET A 93 -13.66 -2.68 -10.16
CA MET A 93 -14.47 -1.54 -9.74
C MET A 93 -15.70 -2.02 -8.97
N TYR A 94 -15.93 -1.43 -7.80
CA TYR A 94 -17.18 -1.53 -7.04
C TYR A 94 -17.85 -0.16 -7.10
N ASN A 95 -18.84 -0.02 -7.97
CA ASN A 95 -19.54 1.24 -8.20
C ASN A 95 -21.03 0.99 -8.36
N ASN A 96 -21.84 1.88 -7.80
CA ASN A 96 -23.28 1.87 -7.93
C ASN A 96 -23.76 3.30 -8.14
N SER A 97 -24.63 3.53 -9.12
CA SER A 97 -25.21 4.85 -9.43
C SER A 97 -26.01 5.47 -8.29
N GLU A 98 -26.41 4.68 -7.28
CA GLU A 98 -27.14 5.13 -6.10
C GLU A 98 -26.18 5.43 -4.92
N SER A 99 -24.88 5.21 -5.07
CA SER A 99 -23.87 5.39 -4.02
C SER A 99 -22.94 6.56 -4.35
N ASP A 100 -22.71 7.43 -3.39
CA ASP A 100 -21.72 8.52 -3.45
C ASP A 100 -20.29 8.05 -3.06
N VAL A 101 -20.10 6.74 -2.89
CA VAL A 101 -18.78 6.12 -2.65
C VAL A 101 -18.58 5.00 -3.66
N ALA A 102 -17.37 4.88 -4.18
CA ALA A 102 -16.94 3.75 -5.00
C ALA A 102 -15.60 3.21 -4.48
N PHE A 103 -15.26 1.98 -4.89
CA PHE A 103 -13.99 1.35 -4.53
C PHE A 103 -13.35 0.77 -5.78
N ASN A 104 -12.03 0.83 -5.82
CA ASN A 104 -11.20 0.13 -6.79
C ASN A 104 -10.33 -0.87 -6.04
N VAL A 105 -10.15 -2.04 -6.61
CA VAL A 105 -9.18 -3.03 -6.12
C VAL A 105 -8.28 -3.42 -7.27
N GLU A 106 -6.96 -3.30 -7.06
CA GLU A 106 -5.98 -3.63 -8.08
C GLU A 106 -4.76 -4.33 -7.46
N PRO A 107 -4.22 -5.39 -8.08
CA PRO A 107 -2.96 -5.96 -7.69
C PRO A 107 -1.82 -4.99 -8.02
N LEU A 108 -0.78 -4.98 -7.19
CA LEU A 108 0.40 -4.14 -7.36
C LEU A 108 1.64 -4.99 -7.47
N GLN A 109 2.58 -4.58 -8.33
CA GLN A 109 3.87 -5.24 -8.46
C GLN A 109 4.99 -4.20 -8.60
N ILE A 110 6.06 -4.36 -7.83
CA ILE A 110 7.28 -3.58 -7.95
C ILE A 110 8.42 -4.54 -8.28
N VAL A 111 8.99 -4.41 -9.47
CA VAL A 111 10.08 -5.27 -9.93
C VAL A 111 11.43 -4.64 -9.63
N GLY A 112 12.23 -5.32 -8.82
CA GLY A 112 13.61 -4.95 -8.52
C GLY A 112 14.59 -5.34 -9.65
N LYS A 113 15.79 -4.74 -9.63
CA LYS A 113 16.81 -4.97 -10.67
C LYS A 113 17.36 -6.39 -10.74
N ASN A 114 17.08 -7.23 -9.76
CA ASN A 114 17.57 -8.60 -9.66
C ASN A 114 16.40 -9.61 -9.74
N GLU A 115 15.35 -9.27 -10.49
CA GLU A 115 14.14 -10.10 -10.65
C GLU A 115 13.38 -10.35 -9.32
N GLN A 116 13.70 -9.60 -8.28
CA GLN A 116 12.90 -9.62 -7.05
C GLN A 116 11.68 -8.75 -7.22
N THR A 117 10.54 -9.30 -6.92
CA THR A 117 9.26 -8.59 -6.92
C THR A 117 8.83 -8.30 -5.48
N ILE A 118 8.13 -7.20 -5.30
CA ILE A 118 7.31 -6.93 -4.12
C ILE A 118 5.90 -6.75 -4.65
N GLU A 119 5.00 -7.58 -4.21
CA GLU A 119 3.63 -7.61 -4.66
C GLU A 119 2.70 -7.19 -3.54
N GLY A 120 1.56 -6.66 -3.91
CA GLY A 120 0.59 -6.15 -2.97
C GLY A 120 -0.77 -5.91 -3.60
N LEU A 121 -1.66 -5.35 -2.82
CA LEU A 121 -3.00 -4.98 -3.22
C LEU A 121 -3.28 -3.53 -2.85
N ARG A 122 -3.81 -2.77 -3.78
CA ARG A 122 -4.34 -1.42 -3.54
C ARG A 122 -5.85 -1.49 -3.50
N THR A 123 -6.45 -0.83 -2.51
CA THR A 123 -7.89 -0.60 -2.46
C THR A 123 -8.14 0.89 -2.37
N SER A 124 -8.50 1.51 -3.49
CA SER A 124 -8.83 2.94 -3.49
C SER A 124 -10.28 3.18 -3.12
N ILE A 125 -10.52 4.22 -2.33
CA ILE A 125 -11.85 4.70 -1.92
C ILE A 125 -12.07 6.02 -2.65
N ILE A 126 -13.13 6.12 -3.43
CA ILE A 126 -13.55 7.33 -4.15
C ILE A 126 -14.79 7.89 -3.45
N ILE A 127 -14.68 9.11 -2.94
CA ILE A 127 -15.68 9.78 -2.12
C ILE A 127 -16.20 10.97 -2.90
N ASP A 128 -17.47 10.97 -3.28
CA ASP A 128 -18.02 11.95 -4.23
C ASP A 128 -18.50 13.26 -3.59
N ASN A 129 -18.80 13.27 -2.28
CA ASN A 129 -19.27 14.48 -1.58
C ASN A 129 -19.11 14.43 -0.06
N ALA A 130 -19.38 15.56 0.60
CA ALA A 130 -19.20 15.76 2.04
C ALA A 130 -20.18 14.98 2.93
N ASN A 131 -21.24 14.37 2.38
CA ASN A 131 -22.23 13.59 3.15
C ASN A 131 -21.80 12.12 3.30
N CYS A 132 -20.75 11.70 2.60
CA CYS A 132 -20.23 10.35 2.70
C CYS A 132 -19.67 10.03 4.07
N PRO A 133 -19.61 8.75 4.47
CA PRO A 133 -18.90 8.33 5.67
C PRO A 133 -17.43 8.78 5.64
N LYS A 134 -16.87 9.05 6.81
CA LYS A 134 -15.44 9.38 6.98
C LYS A 134 -14.59 8.19 7.39
N GLU A 135 -15.23 7.06 7.71
CA GLU A 135 -14.58 5.84 8.19
C GLU A 135 -14.95 4.67 7.28
N TYR A 136 -13.92 3.96 6.82
CA TYR A 136 -14.03 2.82 5.93
C TYR A 136 -13.32 1.63 6.56
N LYS A 137 -14.10 0.61 6.93
CA LYS A 137 -13.66 -0.53 7.72
C LYS A 137 -13.31 -1.72 6.83
N PHE A 138 -12.04 -2.09 6.80
CA PHE A 138 -11.53 -3.32 6.20
C PHE A 138 -11.35 -4.36 7.30
N THR A 139 -11.93 -5.54 7.12
CA THR A 139 -11.86 -6.63 8.12
C THR A 139 -11.03 -7.77 7.56
N PHE A 140 -10.13 -8.31 8.36
CA PHE A 140 -9.22 -9.37 7.97
C PHE A 140 -9.51 -10.64 8.74
N GLU A 141 -9.48 -11.81 8.07
CA GLU A 141 -9.39 -13.09 8.76
C GLU A 141 -7.94 -13.29 9.20
N LEU A 142 -7.68 -13.04 10.47
CA LEU A 142 -6.37 -13.21 11.08
C LEU A 142 -6.28 -14.58 11.77
N GLU A 143 -5.14 -15.26 11.64
CA GLU A 143 -4.89 -16.48 12.36
C GLU A 143 -4.79 -16.24 13.88
N ASP A 144 -4.95 -17.32 14.66
CA ASP A 144 -4.87 -17.22 16.14
C ASP A 144 -3.48 -16.74 16.59
N GLY A 145 -3.47 -15.58 17.21
CA GLY A 145 -2.25 -14.91 17.68
C GLY A 145 -1.70 -13.84 16.71
N ASP A 146 -2.25 -13.71 15.51
CA ASP A 146 -1.93 -12.60 14.61
C ASP A 146 -2.50 -11.30 15.16
N ARG A 147 -1.80 -10.20 14.89
CA ARG A 147 -2.22 -8.88 15.37
C ARG A 147 -1.70 -7.74 14.51
N PHE A 148 -2.48 -6.68 14.45
CA PHE A 148 -2.00 -5.41 13.94
C PHE A 148 -1.04 -4.74 14.92
N VAL A 149 0.04 -4.15 14.40
CA VAL A 149 1.03 -3.38 15.15
C VAL A 149 1.35 -2.10 14.39
N THR A 150 1.18 -0.95 15.02
CA THR A 150 1.52 0.33 14.40
C THR A 150 3.03 0.54 14.30
N ALA A 151 3.48 1.37 13.34
CA ALA A 151 4.89 1.77 13.27
C ALA A 151 5.35 2.46 14.57
N LYS A 152 4.46 3.19 15.24
CA LYS A 152 4.73 3.79 16.56
C LYS A 152 5.06 2.73 17.61
N GLU A 153 4.33 1.62 17.65
CA GLU A 153 4.59 0.50 18.57
C GLU A 153 5.85 -0.27 18.19
N PHE A 154 6.04 -0.54 16.91
CA PHE A 154 7.17 -1.34 16.41
C PHE A 154 8.49 -0.57 16.40
N LEU A 155 8.51 0.63 15.84
CA LEU A 155 9.71 1.43 15.70
C LEU A 155 9.95 2.34 16.92
N GLY A 156 8.89 2.72 17.62
CA GLY A 156 8.87 3.72 18.68
C GLY A 156 8.37 5.07 18.19
N GLU A 157 7.80 5.87 19.08
CA GLU A 157 7.14 7.14 18.76
C GLU A 157 8.02 8.13 17.97
N GLU A 158 9.31 8.21 18.32
CA GLU A 158 10.29 9.07 17.61
C GLU A 158 10.46 8.65 16.14
N TYR A 159 10.29 7.37 15.84
CA TYR A 159 10.53 6.77 14.51
C TYR A 159 9.23 6.36 13.80
N ASP A 160 8.08 6.82 14.29
CA ASP A 160 6.79 6.52 13.67
C ASP A 160 6.75 6.94 12.20
N THR A 161 6.51 5.98 11.32
CA THR A 161 6.35 6.14 9.87
C THR A 161 4.89 6.06 9.44
N ARG A 162 3.96 5.85 10.39
CA ARG A 162 2.52 5.67 10.19
C ARG A 162 2.13 4.41 9.42
N GLU A 163 3.07 3.53 9.09
CA GLU A 163 2.80 2.20 8.59
C GLU A 163 2.06 1.36 9.65
N VAL A 164 1.28 0.38 9.21
CA VAL A 164 0.71 -0.65 10.07
C VAL A 164 1.21 -2.00 9.58
N PHE A 165 1.53 -2.88 10.50
CA PHE A 165 2.07 -4.21 10.23
C PHE A 165 1.10 -5.27 10.77
N VAL A 166 1.09 -6.45 10.17
CA VAL A 166 0.54 -7.66 10.78
C VAL A 166 1.69 -8.53 11.21
N PHE A 167 1.69 -8.92 12.48
CA PHE A 167 2.64 -9.86 13.06
C PHE A 167 1.93 -11.14 13.52
N ASP A 168 2.57 -12.27 13.30
CA ASP A 168 2.14 -13.55 13.88
C ASP A 168 2.45 -13.63 15.39
N LYS A 169 2.06 -14.74 16.01
CA LYS A 169 2.33 -15.04 17.44
C LYS A 169 3.82 -15.09 17.79
N ASP A 170 4.68 -15.43 16.82
CA ASP A 170 6.12 -15.57 16.98
C ASP A 170 6.87 -14.25 16.67
N ASN A 171 6.13 -13.17 16.42
CA ASN A 171 6.60 -11.84 16.00
C ASN A 171 7.29 -11.81 14.64
N ASN A 172 6.92 -12.70 13.73
CA ASN A 172 7.27 -12.55 12.33
C ASN A 172 6.28 -11.59 11.68
N MET A 173 6.77 -10.73 10.80
CA MET A 173 5.94 -9.79 10.05
C MET A 173 5.32 -10.53 8.86
N LYS A 174 3.99 -10.45 8.71
CA LYS A 174 3.23 -11.07 7.61
C LYS A 174 2.89 -10.06 6.51
N TYR A 175 2.43 -8.85 6.89
CA TYR A 175 2.00 -7.80 5.95
C TYR A 175 2.41 -6.42 6.41
N ILE A 176 2.55 -5.49 5.45
CA ILE A 176 2.76 -4.06 5.69
C ILE A 176 1.64 -3.29 5.00
N PHE A 177 0.99 -2.40 5.71
CA PHE A 177 0.11 -1.37 5.17
C PHE A 177 0.88 -0.06 5.06
N ASP A 178 0.83 0.56 3.90
CA ASP A 178 1.38 1.89 3.70
C ASP A 178 0.70 2.93 4.61
N PRO A 179 1.36 4.04 4.93
CA PRO A 179 0.69 5.13 5.64
C PRO A 179 -0.58 5.55 4.91
N ALA A 180 -1.71 5.61 5.63
CA ALA A 180 -2.96 6.09 5.04
C ALA A 180 -2.77 7.47 4.42
N TRP A 181 -3.27 7.65 3.20
CA TRP A 181 -3.29 8.95 2.54
C TRP A 181 -4.65 9.21 1.88
N ALA A 182 -4.94 10.47 1.65
CA ALA A 182 -6.07 10.92 0.84
C ALA A 182 -5.71 12.20 0.11
N LYS A 183 -6.27 12.38 -1.08
CA LYS A 183 -6.17 13.60 -1.89
C LYS A 183 -7.52 14.02 -2.41
N ASP A 184 -7.73 15.31 -2.44
CA ASP A 184 -8.91 15.91 -3.07
C ASP A 184 -8.77 16.04 -4.60
N ALA A 185 -9.82 16.53 -5.27
CA ALA A 185 -9.84 16.70 -6.72
C ALA A 185 -8.81 17.72 -7.25
N ASN A 186 -8.25 18.56 -6.40
CA ASN A 186 -7.16 19.47 -6.74
C ASN A 186 -5.78 18.83 -6.53
N GLY A 187 -5.71 17.59 -6.03
CA GLY A 187 -4.48 16.91 -5.65
C GLY A 187 -3.92 17.37 -4.30
N GLU A 188 -4.66 18.16 -3.53
CA GLU A 188 -4.27 18.57 -2.19
C GLU A 188 -4.43 17.41 -1.20
N SER A 189 -3.42 17.23 -0.33
CA SER A 189 -3.43 16.14 0.64
C SER A 189 -4.37 16.45 1.80
N LEU A 190 -5.25 15.50 2.11
CA LEU A 190 -6.11 15.52 3.28
C LEU A 190 -5.48 14.71 4.43
N ASN A 191 -5.86 15.02 5.67
CA ASN A 191 -5.46 14.18 6.79
C ASN A 191 -6.17 12.84 6.69
N SER A 192 -5.40 11.76 6.68
CA SER A 192 -5.90 10.38 6.70
C SER A 192 -5.03 9.53 7.61
N TYR A 193 -5.65 8.61 8.34
CA TYR A 193 -4.97 7.73 9.29
C TYR A 193 -5.77 6.45 9.54
N TYR A 194 -5.10 5.45 10.13
CA TYR A 194 -5.75 4.20 10.51
C TYR A 194 -6.14 4.18 11.99
N LYS A 195 -7.31 3.59 12.26
CA LYS A 195 -7.70 3.06 13.57
C LYS A 195 -7.70 1.55 13.49
N ILE A 196 -7.30 0.88 14.56
CA ILE A 196 -7.31 -0.58 14.67
C ILE A 196 -8.42 -0.98 15.64
N GLU A 197 -9.32 -1.85 15.22
CA GLU A 197 -10.40 -2.42 16.03
C GLU A 197 -10.43 -3.95 15.85
N GLY A 198 -9.80 -4.68 16.79
CA GLY A 198 -9.69 -6.14 16.70
C GLY A 198 -8.94 -6.57 15.44
N ASN A 199 -9.61 -7.30 14.56
CA ASN A 199 -9.12 -7.75 13.27
C ASN A 199 -9.44 -6.78 12.11
N SER A 200 -9.77 -5.54 12.42
CA SER A 200 -10.15 -4.54 11.41
C SER A 200 -9.22 -3.35 11.41
N LEU A 201 -8.88 -2.91 10.19
CA LEU A 201 -8.19 -1.66 9.92
C LEU A 201 -9.21 -0.66 9.36
N ILE A 202 -9.41 0.45 10.04
CA ILE A 202 -10.36 1.49 9.63
C ILE A 202 -9.59 2.68 9.11
N GLN A 203 -9.72 2.98 7.83
CA GLN A 203 -9.19 4.22 7.28
C GLN A 203 -10.15 5.37 7.59
N VAL A 204 -9.63 6.39 8.23
CA VAL A 204 -10.33 7.65 8.50
C VAL A 204 -9.83 8.70 7.53
N VAL A 205 -10.75 9.43 6.91
CA VAL A 205 -10.46 10.52 5.98
C VAL A 205 -11.14 11.79 6.47
N ASP A 206 -10.35 12.81 6.77
CA ASP A 206 -10.86 14.10 7.25
C ASP A 206 -11.16 15.03 6.05
N PHE A 207 -12.44 15.18 5.73
CA PHE A 207 -12.94 16.12 4.72
C PHE A 207 -14.14 16.90 5.27
N ASP A 208 -14.48 18.03 4.64
CA ASP A 208 -15.63 18.86 4.99
C ASP A 208 -16.32 19.45 3.74
N GLU A 209 -17.26 20.36 3.93
CA GLU A 209 -18.03 21.02 2.88
C GLU A 209 -17.15 21.86 1.92
N ASN A 210 -15.93 22.24 2.32
CA ASN A 210 -15.00 23.04 1.52
C ASN A 210 -14.01 22.16 0.76
N THR A 211 -14.00 20.86 0.98
CA THR A 211 -13.13 19.92 0.28
C THR A 211 -13.53 19.82 -1.19
N ALA A 212 -12.58 19.83 -2.09
CA ALA A 212 -12.83 19.62 -3.51
C ALA A 212 -13.07 18.13 -3.79
N PHE A 213 -14.30 17.77 -4.19
CA PHE A 213 -14.66 16.39 -4.50
C PHE A 213 -14.52 16.08 -5.99
N PRO A 214 -14.27 14.80 -6.38
CA PRO A 214 -14.13 13.64 -5.50
C PRO A 214 -12.81 13.59 -4.74
N VAL A 215 -12.82 12.92 -3.58
CA VAL A 215 -11.63 12.59 -2.80
C VAL A 215 -11.25 11.15 -3.10
N VAL A 216 -9.95 10.88 -3.29
CA VAL A 216 -9.40 9.54 -3.39
C VAL A 216 -8.54 9.25 -2.17
N ALA A 217 -8.80 8.12 -1.53
CA ALA A 217 -8.03 7.61 -0.40
C ALA A 217 -7.60 6.16 -0.69
N ASP A 218 -6.47 5.74 -0.14
CA ASP A 218 -5.85 4.46 -0.51
C ASP A 218 -5.31 3.73 0.72
N PRO A 219 -5.88 2.57 1.09
CA PRO A 219 -5.20 1.57 1.88
C PRO A 219 -4.49 0.56 0.97
N SER A 220 -3.19 0.75 0.72
CA SER A 220 -2.36 -0.27 0.06
C SER A 220 -1.69 -1.16 1.09
N TRP A 221 -1.66 -2.47 0.84
CA TRP A 221 -0.93 -3.42 1.65
C TRP A 221 -0.05 -4.33 0.80
N TRP A 222 1.03 -4.83 1.40
CA TRP A 222 2.10 -5.48 0.71
C TRP A 222 2.52 -6.75 1.42
N GLN A 223 2.84 -7.76 0.64
CA GLN A 223 3.46 -8.97 1.14
C GLN A 223 4.84 -8.72 1.74
N ILE A 224 5.21 -9.57 2.67
CA ILE A 224 6.53 -9.57 3.27
C ILE A 224 7.48 -10.42 2.43
N THR A 225 8.39 -9.76 1.74
CA THR A 225 9.51 -10.45 1.10
C THR A 225 10.53 -10.93 2.15
N LYS A 226 11.35 -11.92 1.80
CA LYS A 226 12.46 -12.38 2.66
C LYS A 226 13.35 -11.23 3.15
N CYS A 227 13.52 -10.20 2.32
CA CYS A 227 14.29 -9.02 2.69
C CYS A 227 13.58 -8.17 3.75
N VAL A 228 12.28 -7.94 3.64
CA VAL A 228 11.49 -7.22 4.64
C VAL A 228 11.51 -7.97 5.95
N ALA A 229 11.26 -9.29 5.94
CA ALA A 229 11.32 -10.14 7.11
C ALA A 229 12.68 -10.06 7.81
N ALA A 230 13.78 -10.18 7.06
CA ALA A 230 15.14 -10.09 7.60
C ALA A 230 15.43 -8.73 8.27
N VAL A 231 14.95 -7.63 7.68
CA VAL A 231 15.07 -6.28 8.28
C VAL A 231 14.19 -6.17 9.53
N GLY A 232 12.97 -6.69 9.50
CA GLY A 232 12.07 -6.73 10.66
C GLY A 232 12.70 -7.46 11.85
N ILE A 233 13.21 -8.69 11.63
CA ILE A 233 13.92 -9.48 12.64
C ILE A 233 15.13 -8.72 13.19
N ALA A 234 15.86 -7.99 12.36
CA ALA A 234 17.01 -7.21 12.79
C ALA A 234 16.63 -6.03 13.71
N ILE A 235 15.41 -5.52 13.61
CA ILE A 235 14.89 -4.42 14.45
C ILE A 235 14.46 -4.94 15.83
N VAL A 236 13.81 -6.10 15.90
CA VAL A 236 13.30 -6.69 17.15
C VAL A 236 14.28 -7.64 17.83
N GLY A 237 15.19 -8.22 17.06
CA GLY A 237 16.13 -9.23 17.55
C GLY A 237 17.31 -8.67 18.35
N THR A 238 18.07 -9.56 18.95
CA THR A 238 19.29 -9.23 19.73
C THR A 238 20.55 -9.12 18.88
N ILE A 239 20.41 -9.16 17.55
CA ILE A 239 21.53 -9.13 16.59
C ILE A 239 22.36 -7.84 16.70
N PHE A 240 21.68 -6.73 17.00
CA PHE A 240 22.30 -5.41 17.09
C PHE A 240 22.23 -4.84 18.51
N SER A 241 23.21 -3.98 18.85
CA SER A 241 23.12 -3.17 20.07
C SER A 241 21.97 -2.16 19.98
N VAL A 242 21.42 -1.76 21.12
CA VAL A 242 20.33 -0.77 21.22
C VAL A 242 20.66 0.52 20.44
N THR A 243 21.90 1.01 20.55
CA THR A 243 22.36 2.19 19.81
C THR A 243 22.35 1.99 18.31
N LYS A 244 22.66 0.79 17.83
CA LYS A 244 22.64 0.46 16.40
C LYS A 244 21.22 0.35 15.88
N ILE A 245 20.33 -0.28 16.65
CA ILE A 245 18.89 -0.36 16.35
C ILE A 245 18.29 1.06 16.21
N ALA A 246 18.57 1.97 17.16
CA ALA A 246 18.09 3.34 17.08
C ALA A 246 18.54 4.06 15.79
N LYS A 247 19.78 3.82 15.34
CA LYS A 247 20.28 4.37 14.07
C LYS A 247 19.56 3.76 12.87
N ILE A 248 19.32 2.45 12.87
CA ILE A 248 18.57 1.76 11.79
C ILE A 248 17.16 2.34 11.70
N LYS A 249 16.43 2.43 12.81
CA LYS A 249 15.07 3.03 12.87
C LYS A 249 15.06 4.48 12.34
N LYS A 250 16.04 5.29 12.72
CA LYS A 250 16.21 6.65 12.20
C LYS A 250 16.39 6.69 10.68
N TYR A 251 17.16 5.77 10.11
CA TYR A 251 17.36 5.71 8.67
C TYR A 251 16.10 5.21 7.96
N ILE A 252 15.40 4.21 8.50
CA ILE A 252 14.13 3.74 7.99
C ILE A 252 13.11 4.89 7.92
N LYS A 253 12.95 5.66 9.00
CA LYS A 253 12.09 6.84 9.00
C LYS A 253 12.51 7.87 7.94
N ALA A 254 13.79 8.14 7.80
CA ALA A 254 14.30 9.08 6.80
C ALA A 254 14.11 8.60 5.34
N LEU A 255 13.91 7.31 5.15
CA LEU A 255 13.62 6.69 3.85
C LEU A 255 12.13 6.62 3.54
N GLY A 256 11.26 6.87 4.51
CA GLY A 256 9.80 6.88 4.33
C GLY A 256 9.08 5.64 4.87
N GLY A 257 9.78 4.72 5.54
CA GLY A 257 9.21 3.52 6.14
C GLY A 257 10.01 2.27 5.87
N VAL A 258 9.55 1.15 6.42
CA VAL A 258 10.20 -0.16 6.29
C VAL A 258 10.14 -0.65 4.85
N ARG A 259 8.95 -0.59 4.24
CA ARG A 259 8.75 -1.00 2.84
C ARG A 259 9.63 -0.18 1.89
N GLU A 260 9.56 1.14 1.97
CA GLU A 260 10.32 2.03 1.08
C GLU A 260 11.83 1.84 1.25
N ALA A 261 12.30 1.63 2.48
CA ALA A 261 13.70 1.32 2.75
C ALA A 261 14.15 0.03 2.05
N VAL A 262 13.31 -1.02 2.06
CA VAL A 262 13.61 -2.30 1.40
C VAL A 262 13.60 -2.14 -0.12
N ILE A 263 12.59 -1.49 -0.70
CA ILE A 263 12.51 -1.19 -2.14
C ILE A 263 13.79 -0.50 -2.64
N LEU A 264 14.24 0.52 -1.90
CA LEU A 264 15.46 1.24 -2.21
C LEU A 264 16.72 0.37 -2.05
N MET A 265 16.79 -0.47 -1.02
CA MET A 265 17.92 -1.39 -0.81
C MET A 265 18.01 -2.44 -1.90
N MET A 266 16.89 -2.97 -2.36
CA MET A 266 16.82 -3.90 -3.48
C MET A 266 17.13 -3.23 -4.83
N GLY A 267 17.11 -1.89 -4.89
CA GLY A 267 17.34 -1.12 -6.11
C GLY A 267 16.17 -1.18 -7.08
N ALA A 268 14.97 -1.47 -6.59
CA ALA A 268 13.73 -1.51 -7.36
C ALA A 268 13.35 -0.11 -7.87
N THR A 269 13.61 0.93 -7.08
CA THR A 269 13.41 2.33 -7.50
C THR A 269 14.72 3.10 -7.52
N SER A 270 14.75 4.17 -8.34
CA SER A 270 15.94 5.03 -8.44
C SER A 270 16.01 5.98 -7.24
N PHE A 271 17.00 5.78 -6.36
CA PHE A 271 17.30 6.76 -5.29
C PHE A 271 17.93 8.05 -5.84
N ALA A 272 18.32 8.06 -7.13
CA ALA A 272 18.99 9.21 -7.74
C ALA A 272 18.13 10.47 -7.77
N GLU A 273 16.83 10.31 -7.90
CA GLU A 273 15.84 11.38 -7.98
C GLU A 273 15.30 11.81 -6.60
N LYS A 274 15.47 10.96 -5.58
CA LYS A 274 14.95 11.20 -4.22
C LYS A 274 15.81 12.15 -3.36
N GLY A 275 16.84 12.77 -3.94
CA GLY A 275 17.65 13.79 -3.27
C GLY A 275 18.79 13.27 -2.40
N LYS A 276 19.64 14.22 -1.94
CA LYS A 276 20.90 13.91 -1.25
C LYS A 276 20.71 13.30 0.14
N GLU A 277 19.67 13.71 0.86
CA GLU A 277 19.43 13.23 2.24
C GLU A 277 18.95 11.78 2.22
N VAL A 278 18.05 11.42 1.31
CA VAL A 278 17.60 10.02 1.09
C VAL A 278 18.79 9.14 0.67
N THR A 279 19.64 9.64 -0.23
CA THR A 279 20.86 8.93 -0.64
C THR A 279 21.81 8.67 0.54
N LYS A 280 22.00 9.64 1.43
CA LYS A 280 22.80 9.46 2.65
C LYS A 280 22.18 8.47 3.63
N ALA A 281 20.87 8.56 3.86
CA ALA A 281 20.14 7.66 4.74
C ALA A 281 20.25 6.22 4.25
N LEU A 282 20.02 5.98 2.93
CA LEU A 282 20.17 4.68 2.30
C LEU A 282 21.59 4.11 2.45
N GLY A 283 22.62 4.90 2.17
CA GLY A 283 23.99 4.48 2.34
C GLY A 283 24.34 4.13 3.79
N SER A 284 23.80 4.89 4.73
CA SER A 284 23.98 4.65 6.16
C SER A 284 23.25 3.40 6.65
N LEU A 285 22.02 3.17 6.18
CA LEU A 285 21.25 1.96 6.45
C LEU A 285 21.97 0.73 5.90
N CYS A 286 22.29 0.71 4.61
CA CYS A 286 23.03 -0.39 3.99
C CYS A 286 24.34 -0.69 4.74
N GLY A 287 25.13 0.34 5.06
CA GLY A 287 26.38 0.18 5.82
C GLY A 287 26.18 -0.34 7.25
N ALA A 288 25.05 -0.04 7.87
CA ALA A 288 24.73 -0.55 9.19
C ALA A 288 24.36 -2.04 9.20
N ILE A 289 23.72 -2.55 8.14
CA ILE A 289 23.19 -3.91 8.09
C ILE A 289 24.04 -4.89 7.27
N LEU A 290 24.96 -4.41 6.43
CA LEU A 290 25.84 -5.23 5.58
C LEU A 290 26.76 -6.22 6.32
N GLY A 291 26.87 -6.14 7.65
CA GLY A 291 27.60 -7.10 8.46
C GLY A 291 26.80 -8.29 8.97
N VAL A 292 25.54 -8.45 8.52
CA VAL A 292 24.64 -9.54 8.93
C VAL A 292 24.38 -10.45 7.74
N ASP A 293 24.89 -11.66 7.79
CA ASP A 293 24.82 -12.61 6.68
C ASP A 293 23.36 -12.90 6.28
N THR A 294 22.48 -13.11 7.25
CA THR A 294 21.05 -13.35 6.99
C THR A 294 20.39 -12.21 6.18
N ILE A 295 20.75 -10.94 6.46
CA ILE A 295 20.21 -9.82 5.68
C ILE A 295 20.81 -9.83 4.27
N ILE A 296 22.11 -10.11 4.15
CA ILE A 296 22.78 -10.14 2.85
C ILE A 296 22.21 -11.23 1.94
N GLU A 297 21.92 -12.39 2.50
CA GLU A 297 21.36 -13.54 1.79
C GLU A 297 19.91 -13.28 1.35
N ASN A 298 19.12 -12.63 2.18
CA ASN A 298 17.69 -12.38 1.91
C ASN A 298 17.41 -11.05 1.21
N CYS A 299 18.40 -10.14 1.11
CA CYS A 299 18.29 -8.86 0.40
C CYS A 299 19.27 -8.79 -0.78
N PRO A 300 19.10 -9.60 -1.83
CA PRO A 300 19.94 -9.50 -3.00
C PRO A 300 19.82 -8.07 -3.60
N GLY A 301 20.93 -7.52 -4.05
CA GLY A 301 20.96 -6.11 -4.51
C GLY A 301 21.52 -5.11 -3.50
N ILE A 302 21.45 -5.38 -2.19
CA ILE A 302 21.93 -4.46 -1.15
C ILE A 302 23.41 -4.05 -1.34
N LYS A 303 24.28 -5.01 -1.71
CA LYS A 303 25.70 -4.75 -1.96
C LYS A 303 25.90 -3.83 -3.18
N SER A 304 25.16 -4.07 -4.26
CA SER A 304 25.23 -3.26 -5.48
C SER A 304 24.68 -1.85 -5.24
N THR A 305 23.58 -1.75 -4.53
CA THR A 305 22.97 -0.45 -4.13
C THR A 305 23.93 0.33 -3.24
N TYR A 306 24.52 -0.30 -2.23
CA TYR A 306 25.51 0.35 -1.37
C TYR A 306 26.72 0.90 -2.15
N LYS A 307 27.25 0.13 -3.11
CA LYS A 307 28.34 0.57 -3.99
C LYS A 307 27.95 1.81 -4.78
N LYS A 308 26.79 1.79 -5.45
CA LYS A 308 26.28 2.94 -6.23
C LYS A 308 26.05 4.18 -5.37
N VAL A 309 25.51 4.00 -4.15
CA VAL A 309 25.32 5.10 -3.19
C VAL A 309 26.66 5.72 -2.80
N LYS A 310 27.70 4.91 -2.52
CA LYS A 310 29.03 5.41 -2.19
C LYS A 310 29.63 6.21 -3.35
N GLU A 311 29.58 5.69 -4.56
CA GLU A 311 30.05 6.37 -5.77
C GLU A 311 29.37 7.74 -5.93
N LYS A 312 28.02 7.80 -5.73
CA LYS A 312 27.26 9.05 -5.82
C LYS A 312 27.62 10.04 -4.71
N LEU A 313 28.02 9.57 -3.53
CA LEU A 313 28.45 10.41 -2.41
C LEU A 313 29.94 10.80 -2.46
N GLY A 314 30.68 10.34 -3.48
CA GLY A 314 32.12 10.60 -3.63
C GLY A 314 32.98 9.91 -2.57
N LYS A 315 32.56 8.72 -2.12
CA LYS A 315 33.25 7.91 -1.09
C LYS A 315 33.76 6.60 -1.66
#